data_ffcf7fc924a7f3d1868e9f00868df469
#
_entry.id   ffcf7fc924a7f3d1868e9f00868df469
#
_cell.length_a   1.000
_cell.length_b   1.000
_cell.length_c   1.000
_cell.angle_alpha   90.00
_cell.angle_beta   90.00
_cell.angle_gamma   90.00
#
_symmetry.space_group_name_H-M   'P 1'
#
loop_
_entity.id
_entity.type
_entity.pdbx_description
1 polymer ?
#
loop_
_entity_poly.entity_id
_entity_poly.type
_entity_poly.pdbx_seq_one_letter_code
_entity_poly.pdbx_strand_id
1 'polypeptide(L)'
;MTRYSCGMSDSALPNPLKDKNLLLSLGLIIFIQLGISSIIPILPLMSDELGLSLGKVSLVVAAYTMPSIFLTPFAGYLADRFGRKEILIPSLLFYSITGTGCALAPSFSMLIWLRLLQGISVATFGVLFSTIIGDLYSGKERVRNMGYITTTFSACTAVIPLAGGLLALIHWRLPFALPIFGFVYANLAFKHLYVPNPNHTPDTRSYLANIKKSLFLHHGLILYSITLLASAGSFGAYQIYMPKLVNVAFSGSPAQIGSILTLSALVSGVISTQLVAINTLFSKRSMLLASFILYIISMGMMPFAGTYWGLAIPMALSGLAQGMSYSTILMFLSEASSAAQRGSIMAINASMLTLGQSIAPYILLLPYMAGGTAWAFITAASIMAGCVWLALRLPQTHRQ
;
A
#
# COMPACT_ATOMS: atom_id res chain seq x y z
N MET A 1 -33.78 -5.42 -15.27
CA MET A 1 -33.81 -4.51 -16.43
C MET A 1 -34.28 -3.15 -15.94
N THR A 2 -33.60 -2.07 -16.40
CA THR A 2 -33.98 -0.65 -16.32
C THR A 2 -33.89 0.04 -14.95
N ARG A 3 -32.71 0.68 -14.72
CA ARG A 3 -32.62 1.97 -14.01
C ARG A 3 -31.27 2.67 -14.19
N TYR A 4 -30.71 2.68 -15.39
CA TYR A 4 -29.55 3.56 -15.73
C TYR A 4 -29.78 4.18 -17.12
N SER A 5 -30.81 5.01 -17.23
CA SER A 5 -30.97 5.91 -18.37
C SER A 5 -30.49 7.30 -17.96
N CYS A 6 -29.62 7.82 -18.79
CA CYS A 6 -29.10 9.17 -18.85
C CYS A 6 -30.21 10.20 -18.64
N GLY A 7 -30.11 10.98 -17.53
CA GLY A 7 -30.93 12.15 -17.26
C GLY A 7 -30.11 13.09 -16.37
N MET A 8 -29.56 14.15 -16.98
CA MET A 8 -28.91 15.25 -16.25
C MET A 8 -29.96 15.98 -15.41
N SER A 9 -30.11 15.59 -14.16
CA SER A 9 -30.71 16.41 -13.13
C SER A 9 -29.74 16.52 -11.96
N ASP A 10 -29.59 17.71 -11.42
CA ASP A 10 -28.79 18.03 -10.23
C ASP A 10 -29.41 17.37 -8.96
N SER A 11 -29.79 16.10 -9.05
CA SER A 11 -30.24 15.30 -7.92
C SER A 11 -29.05 14.95 -7.07
N ALA A 12 -29.16 15.21 -5.78
CA ALA A 12 -28.17 14.89 -4.77
C ALA A 12 -27.61 13.46 -4.97
N LEU A 13 -26.29 13.33 -5.09
CA LEU A 13 -25.61 12.05 -5.29
C LEU A 13 -26.07 11.07 -4.19
N PRO A 14 -26.36 9.81 -4.52
CA PRO A 14 -26.85 8.83 -3.56
C PRO A 14 -25.89 8.68 -2.37
N ASN A 15 -26.47 8.41 -1.18
CA ASN A 15 -25.68 8.26 0.04
C ASN A 15 -24.73 7.05 -0.10
N PRO A 16 -23.40 7.26 -0.02
CA PRO A 16 -22.42 6.19 -0.22
C PRO A 16 -22.53 5.06 0.80
N LEU A 17 -23.00 5.35 2.03
CA LEU A 17 -23.15 4.35 3.09
C LEU A 17 -24.32 3.38 2.83
N LYS A 18 -25.22 3.69 1.88
CA LYS A 18 -26.32 2.80 1.48
C LYS A 18 -25.98 1.95 0.26
N ASP A 19 -24.89 2.23 -0.40
CA ASP A 19 -24.45 1.50 -1.60
C ASP A 19 -23.61 0.28 -1.23
N LYS A 20 -24.24 -0.89 -1.27
CA LYS A 20 -23.61 -2.17 -0.92
C LYS A 20 -22.44 -2.51 -1.84
N ASN A 21 -22.51 -2.18 -3.13
CA ASN A 21 -21.43 -2.45 -4.08
C ASN A 21 -20.19 -1.61 -3.77
N LEU A 22 -20.38 -0.34 -3.43
CA LEU A 22 -19.30 0.54 -3.03
C LEU A 22 -18.65 0.04 -1.74
N LEU A 23 -19.45 -0.25 -0.70
CA LEU A 23 -18.92 -0.73 0.58
C LEU A 23 -18.17 -2.06 0.44
N LEU A 24 -18.70 -2.99 -0.38
CA LEU A 24 -18.03 -4.25 -0.68
C LEU A 24 -16.76 -4.07 -1.53
N SER A 25 -16.69 -3.07 -2.38
CA SER A 25 -15.46 -2.79 -3.11
C SER A 25 -14.38 -2.16 -2.21
N LEU A 26 -14.77 -1.23 -1.34
CA LEU A 26 -13.86 -0.59 -0.38
C LEU A 26 -13.35 -1.56 0.68
N GLY A 27 -14.16 -2.52 1.08
CA GLY A 27 -13.77 -3.52 2.07
C GLY A 27 -12.63 -4.43 1.64
N LEU A 28 -12.36 -4.59 0.33
CA LEU A 28 -11.19 -5.32 -0.17
C LEU A 28 -9.86 -4.67 0.29
N ILE A 29 -9.87 -3.33 0.42
CA ILE A 29 -8.72 -2.57 0.90
C ILE A 29 -8.38 -2.96 2.34
N ILE A 30 -9.40 -3.22 3.16
CA ILE A 30 -9.21 -3.67 4.55
C ILE A 30 -8.40 -4.97 4.57
N PHE A 31 -8.75 -5.95 3.72
CA PHE A 31 -8.03 -7.24 3.67
C PHE A 31 -6.60 -7.12 3.17
N ILE A 32 -6.33 -6.23 2.19
CA ILE A 32 -4.96 -5.94 1.75
C ILE A 32 -4.15 -5.41 2.95
N GLN A 33 -4.70 -4.45 3.68
CA GLN A 33 -4.03 -3.80 4.79
C GLN A 33 -3.92 -4.70 6.03
N LEU A 34 -4.92 -5.55 6.30
CA LEU A 34 -4.84 -6.54 7.38
C LEU A 34 -3.65 -7.48 7.21
N GLY A 35 -3.37 -7.91 5.99
CA GLY A 35 -2.28 -8.84 5.73
C GLY A 35 -0.87 -8.26 5.94
N ILE A 36 -0.70 -6.95 5.89
CA ILE A 36 0.62 -6.30 6.02
C ILE A 36 0.70 -5.43 7.26
N SER A 37 -0.22 -4.46 7.41
CA SER A 37 -0.12 -3.42 8.44
C SER A 37 -0.35 -3.94 9.86
N SER A 38 -1.14 -5.02 10.04
CA SER A 38 -1.33 -5.64 11.36
C SER A 38 -0.10 -6.41 11.85
N ILE A 39 0.77 -6.84 10.91
CA ILE A 39 1.93 -7.69 11.21
C ILE A 39 3.19 -6.86 11.52
N ILE A 40 3.30 -5.67 10.97
CA ILE A 40 4.48 -4.82 11.16
C ILE A 40 4.82 -4.56 12.64
N PRO A 41 3.87 -4.20 13.52
CA PRO A 41 4.18 -3.95 14.92
C PRO A 41 4.69 -5.18 15.69
N ILE A 42 4.42 -6.38 15.19
CA ILE A 42 4.80 -7.62 15.86
C ILE A 42 6.11 -8.22 15.38
N LEU A 43 6.74 -7.69 14.33
CA LEU A 43 7.98 -8.23 13.78
C LEU A 43 9.11 -8.33 14.81
N PRO A 44 9.37 -7.32 15.67
CA PRO A 44 10.37 -7.46 16.72
C PRO A 44 10.03 -8.56 17.72
N LEU A 45 8.76 -8.63 18.17
CA LEU A 45 8.29 -9.66 19.09
C LEU A 45 8.44 -11.07 18.48
N MET A 46 8.12 -11.24 17.20
CA MET A 46 8.34 -12.51 16.49
C MET A 46 9.83 -12.87 16.41
N SER A 47 10.70 -11.86 16.22
CA SER A 47 12.17 -12.06 16.20
C SER A 47 12.65 -12.63 17.54
N ASP A 48 12.16 -12.07 18.63
CA ASP A 48 12.56 -12.46 19.99
C ASP A 48 11.96 -13.83 20.37
N GLU A 49 10.67 -14.06 20.13
CA GLU A 49 9.97 -15.32 20.45
C GLU A 49 10.47 -16.53 19.64
N LEU A 50 10.81 -16.32 18.37
CA LEU A 50 11.27 -17.39 17.49
C LEU A 50 12.80 -17.56 17.47
N GLY A 51 13.54 -16.68 18.16
CA GLY A 51 15.02 -16.67 18.13
C GLY A 51 15.59 -16.42 16.73
N LEU A 52 14.87 -15.68 15.88
CA LEU A 52 15.24 -15.43 14.49
C LEU A 52 15.77 -14.00 14.30
N SER A 53 16.71 -13.84 13.37
CA SER A 53 17.16 -12.50 13.00
C SER A 53 16.03 -11.68 12.36
N LEU A 54 16.09 -10.34 12.51
CA LEU A 54 15.10 -9.43 11.89
C LEU A 54 14.98 -9.64 10.38
N GLY A 55 16.10 -9.90 9.69
CA GLY A 55 16.10 -10.22 8.26
C GLY A 55 15.28 -11.46 7.91
N LYS A 56 15.36 -12.53 8.73
CA LYS A 56 14.54 -13.74 8.55
C LYS A 56 13.07 -13.44 8.82
N VAL A 57 12.74 -12.74 9.91
CA VAL A 57 11.35 -12.43 10.24
C VAL A 57 10.71 -11.51 9.20
N SER A 58 11.47 -10.59 8.61
CA SER A 58 11.00 -9.72 7.52
C SER A 58 10.58 -10.48 6.25
N LEU A 59 11.03 -11.76 6.08
CA LEU A 59 10.51 -12.65 5.03
C LEU A 59 8.98 -12.81 5.10
N VAL A 60 8.40 -12.72 6.28
CA VAL A 60 6.94 -12.80 6.47
C VAL A 60 6.20 -11.71 5.68
N VAL A 61 6.79 -10.52 5.61
CA VAL A 61 6.25 -9.40 4.83
C VAL A 61 6.59 -9.55 3.35
N ALA A 62 7.84 -9.88 3.03
CA ALA A 62 8.29 -10.05 1.65
C ALA A 62 7.53 -11.20 0.94
N ALA A 63 7.34 -12.34 1.61
CA ALA A 63 6.58 -13.47 1.07
C ALA A 63 5.12 -13.10 0.74
N TYR A 64 4.51 -12.22 1.54
CA TYR A 64 3.15 -11.74 1.30
C TYR A 64 3.07 -10.78 0.10
N THR A 65 4.06 -9.90 -0.07
CA THR A 65 4.04 -8.87 -1.12
C THR A 65 4.60 -9.35 -2.45
N MET A 66 5.59 -10.25 -2.44
CA MET A 66 6.31 -10.71 -3.62
C MET A 66 5.42 -11.29 -4.73
N PRO A 67 4.42 -12.15 -4.46
CA PRO A 67 3.57 -12.70 -5.51
C PRO A 67 2.80 -11.62 -6.27
N SER A 68 2.36 -10.54 -5.61
CA SER A 68 1.61 -9.46 -6.24
C SER A 68 2.43 -8.67 -7.25
N ILE A 69 3.76 -8.63 -7.15
CA ILE A 69 4.62 -7.96 -8.14
C ILE A 69 4.39 -8.53 -9.54
N PHE A 70 4.31 -9.86 -9.63
CA PHE A 70 4.20 -10.57 -10.89
C PHE A 70 2.74 -10.87 -11.26
N LEU A 71 1.89 -11.16 -10.28
CA LEU A 71 0.55 -11.67 -10.51
C LEU A 71 -0.50 -10.57 -10.69
N THR A 72 -0.27 -9.34 -10.25
CA THR A 72 -1.23 -8.24 -10.39
C THR A 72 -1.68 -8.00 -11.84
N PRO A 73 -0.78 -7.96 -12.86
CA PRO A 73 -1.21 -7.83 -14.24
C PRO A 73 -2.06 -9.01 -14.73
N PHE A 74 -1.70 -10.24 -14.32
CA PHE A 74 -2.45 -11.45 -14.69
C PHE A 74 -3.80 -11.53 -13.99
N ALA A 75 -3.90 -11.07 -12.75
CA ALA A 75 -5.15 -11.03 -11.99
C ALA A 75 -6.19 -10.14 -12.67
N GLY A 76 -5.78 -8.99 -13.21
CA GLY A 76 -6.63 -8.13 -14.01
C GLY A 76 -7.14 -8.83 -15.27
N TYR A 77 -6.25 -9.44 -16.04
CA TYR A 77 -6.61 -10.20 -17.24
C TYR A 77 -7.61 -11.34 -16.93
N LEU A 78 -7.35 -12.12 -15.86
CA LEU A 78 -8.26 -13.21 -15.46
C LEU A 78 -9.64 -12.68 -15.06
N ALA A 79 -9.69 -11.57 -14.33
CA ALA A 79 -10.94 -10.94 -13.91
C ALA A 79 -11.74 -10.39 -15.09
N ASP A 80 -11.07 -9.85 -16.10
CA ASP A 80 -11.72 -9.37 -17.32
C ASP A 80 -12.20 -10.53 -18.22
N ARG A 81 -11.55 -11.70 -18.16
CA ARG A 81 -11.90 -12.88 -18.97
C ARG A 81 -12.98 -13.74 -18.35
N PHE A 82 -12.89 -14.04 -17.05
CA PHE A 82 -13.76 -15.01 -16.35
C PHE A 82 -14.88 -14.34 -15.56
N GLY A 83 -14.83 -13.01 -15.40
CA GLY A 83 -15.74 -12.27 -14.56
C GLY A 83 -15.07 -11.89 -13.22
N ARG A 84 -15.40 -10.69 -12.76
CA ARG A 84 -14.73 -10.12 -11.57
C ARG A 84 -15.14 -10.78 -10.28
N LYS A 85 -16.43 -11.12 -10.17
CA LYS A 85 -16.98 -11.80 -8.99
C LYS A 85 -16.48 -13.24 -8.90
N GLU A 86 -16.39 -13.91 -10.03
CA GLU A 86 -15.93 -15.29 -10.19
C GLU A 86 -14.46 -15.48 -9.77
N ILE A 87 -13.65 -14.43 -9.94
CA ILE A 87 -12.26 -14.42 -9.47
C ILE A 87 -12.18 -13.94 -8.01
N LEU A 88 -12.98 -12.95 -7.62
CA LEU A 88 -12.95 -12.36 -6.29
C LEU A 88 -13.29 -13.35 -5.18
N ILE A 89 -14.40 -14.11 -5.35
CA ILE A 89 -14.89 -14.99 -4.28
C ILE A 89 -13.89 -16.10 -3.93
N PRO A 90 -13.36 -16.88 -4.90
CA PRO A 90 -12.31 -17.86 -4.61
C PRO A 90 -11.07 -17.24 -4.00
N SER A 91 -10.66 -16.05 -4.46
CA SER A 91 -9.51 -15.35 -3.90
C SER A 91 -9.71 -14.94 -2.45
N LEU A 92 -10.91 -14.48 -2.05
CA LEU A 92 -11.25 -14.17 -0.66
C LEU A 92 -11.22 -15.40 0.23
N LEU A 93 -11.79 -16.52 -0.24
CA LEU A 93 -11.76 -17.78 0.50
C LEU A 93 -10.32 -18.28 0.67
N PHE A 94 -9.53 -18.25 -0.40
CA PHE A 94 -8.13 -18.67 -0.36
C PHE A 94 -7.28 -17.77 0.55
N TYR A 95 -7.50 -16.44 0.51
CA TYR A 95 -6.91 -15.49 1.45
C TYR A 95 -7.23 -15.81 2.90
N SER A 96 -8.48 -16.15 3.18
CA SER A 96 -8.94 -16.45 4.54
C SER A 96 -8.36 -17.76 5.06
N ILE A 97 -8.34 -18.81 4.23
CA ILE A 97 -7.74 -20.11 4.58
C ILE A 97 -6.25 -19.95 4.88
N THR A 98 -5.52 -19.36 3.95
CA THR A 98 -4.07 -19.22 4.08
C THR A 98 -3.68 -18.25 5.19
N GLY A 99 -4.40 -17.12 5.33
CA GLY A 99 -4.15 -16.14 6.38
C GLY A 99 -4.44 -16.69 7.78
N THR A 100 -5.60 -17.33 7.98
CA THR A 100 -5.92 -17.99 9.27
C THR A 100 -4.95 -19.15 9.56
N GLY A 101 -4.55 -19.88 8.52
CA GLY A 101 -3.52 -20.91 8.62
C GLY A 101 -2.19 -20.39 9.14
N CYS A 102 -1.83 -19.14 8.84
CA CYS A 102 -0.63 -18.51 9.41
C CYS A 102 -0.66 -18.42 10.94
N ALA A 103 -1.83 -18.20 11.56
CA ALA A 103 -1.97 -18.20 13.01
C ALA A 103 -1.72 -19.57 13.64
N LEU A 104 -1.98 -20.63 12.89
CA LEU A 104 -1.86 -22.02 13.33
C LEU A 104 -0.55 -22.69 12.86
N ALA A 105 0.30 -21.97 12.13
CA ALA A 105 1.52 -22.52 11.56
C ALA A 105 2.47 -23.07 12.65
N PRO A 106 2.84 -24.37 12.64
CA PRO A 106 3.71 -24.98 13.65
C PRO A 106 5.18 -24.61 13.45
N SER A 107 5.57 -24.16 12.25
CA SER A 107 6.94 -23.81 11.92
C SER A 107 7.02 -22.51 11.12
N PHE A 108 8.16 -21.84 11.23
CA PHE A 108 8.42 -20.61 10.45
C PHE A 108 8.38 -20.87 8.94
N SER A 109 8.87 -22.04 8.48
CA SER A 109 8.81 -22.40 7.06
C SER A 109 7.37 -22.50 6.56
N MET A 110 6.49 -23.16 7.32
CA MET A 110 5.06 -23.24 6.97
C MET A 110 4.40 -21.85 6.95
N LEU A 111 4.74 -20.99 7.91
CA LEU A 111 4.28 -19.60 7.94
C LEU A 111 4.65 -18.86 6.64
N ILE A 112 5.89 -19.01 6.16
CA ILE A 112 6.36 -18.37 4.91
C ILE A 112 5.61 -18.90 3.69
N TRP A 113 5.41 -20.22 3.58
CA TRP A 113 4.62 -20.79 2.47
C TRP A 113 3.18 -20.30 2.46
N LEU A 114 2.53 -20.25 3.63
CA LEU A 114 1.17 -19.73 3.75
C LEU A 114 1.11 -18.24 3.38
N ARG A 115 2.13 -17.46 3.71
CA ARG A 115 2.26 -16.06 3.31
C ARG A 115 2.42 -15.87 1.80
N LEU A 116 3.22 -16.71 1.15
CA LEU A 116 3.33 -16.71 -0.31
C LEU A 116 1.97 -16.99 -0.96
N LEU A 117 1.28 -18.01 -0.49
CA LEU A 117 -0.05 -18.39 -0.98
C LEU A 117 -1.08 -17.26 -0.74
N GLN A 118 -1.05 -16.62 0.44
CA GLN A 118 -1.91 -15.48 0.75
C GLN A 118 -1.64 -14.28 -0.17
N GLY A 119 -0.37 -14.03 -0.53
CA GLY A 119 0.04 -12.98 -1.45
C GLY A 119 -0.53 -13.13 -2.88
N ILE A 120 -0.83 -14.36 -3.32
CA ILE A 120 -1.52 -14.61 -4.61
C ILE A 120 -2.92 -13.97 -4.60
N SER A 121 -3.66 -14.12 -3.50
CA SER A 121 -4.99 -13.51 -3.37
C SER A 121 -4.94 -11.99 -3.37
N VAL A 122 -3.93 -11.41 -2.75
CA VAL A 122 -3.77 -9.95 -2.63
C VAL A 122 -3.53 -9.30 -3.98
N ALA A 123 -2.83 -9.97 -4.89
CA ALA A 123 -2.67 -9.52 -6.26
C ALA A 123 -4.04 -9.28 -6.94
N THR A 124 -5.01 -10.13 -6.64
CA THR A 124 -6.38 -10.01 -7.15
C THR A 124 -7.12 -8.82 -6.54
N PHE A 125 -7.04 -8.64 -5.21
CA PHE A 125 -7.71 -7.53 -4.53
C PHE A 125 -7.19 -6.17 -4.99
N GLY A 126 -5.87 -6.05 -5.20
CA GLY A 126 -5.22 -4.83 -5.65
C GLY A 126 -5.75 -4.28 -6.98
N VAL A 127 -6.24 -5.15 -7.87
CA VAL A 127 -6.88 -4.75 -9.13
C VAL A 127 -8.38 -4.54 -8.95
N LEU A 128 -9.05 -5.49 -8.27
CA LEU A 128 -10.50 -5.56 -8.30
C LEU A 128 -11.20 -4.40 -7.60
N PHE A 129 -10.69 -3.88 -6.47
CA PHE A 129 -11.38 -2.79 -5.78
C PHE A 129 -11.54 -1.54 -6.67
N SER A 130 -10.54 -1.21 -7.47
CA SER A 130 -10.58 -0.04 -8.35
C SER A 130 -11.33 -0.29 -9.65
N THR A 131 -11.21 -1.51 -10.22
CA THR A 131 -11.90 -1.85 -11.47
C THR A 131 -13.41 -2.00 -11.26
N ILE A 132 -13.85 -2.62 -10.16
CA ILE A 132 -15.28 -2.73 -9.83
C ILE A 132 -15.91 -1.34 -9.70
N ILE A 133 -15.27 -0.41 -8.97
CA ILE A 133 -15.76 0.97 -8.86
C ILE A 133 -15.74 1.66 -10.23
N GLY A 134 -14.69 1.43 -11.02
CA GLY A 134 -14.58 1.99 -12.36
C GLY A 134 -15.69 1.55 -13.33
N ASP A 135 -16.23 0.33 -13.17
CA ASP A 135 -17.28 -0.21 -14.05
C ASP A 135 -18.69 0.13 -13.60
N LEU A 136 -18.89 0.19 -12.28
CA LEU A 136 -20.22 0.43 -11.72
C LEU A 136 -20.63 1.90 -11.77
N TYR A 137 -19.66 2.81 -11.74
CA TYR A 137 -19.95 4.25 -11.62
C TYR A 137 -19.36 5.05 -12.77
N SER A 138 -20.02 6.17 -13.12
CA SER A 138 -19.58 7.08 -14.19
C SER A 138 -19.58 8.54 -13.74
N GLY A 139 -18.96 9.43 -14.51
CA GLY A 139 -18.98 10.87 -14.30
C GLY A 139 -18.54 11.29 -12.89
N LYS A 140 -19.28 12.24 -12.27
CA LYS A 140 -19.00 12.80 -10.94
C LYS A 140 -19.04 11.73 -9.83
N GLU A 141 -19.91 10.75 -9.96
CA GLU A 141 -20.05 9.67 -8.97
C GLU A 141 -18.81 8.76 -8.94
N ARG A 142 -18.26 8.41 -10.10
CA ARG A 142 -16.99 7.67 -10.19
C ARG A 142 -15.84 8.41 -9.52
N VAL A 143 -15.72 9.71 -9.77
CA VAL A 143 -14.66 10.54 -9.15
C VAL A 143 -14.79 10.56 -7.64
N ARG A 144 -16.01 10.76 -7.12
CA ARG A 144 -16.29 10.72 -5.68
C ARG A 144 -15.93 9.35 -5.08
N ASN A 145 -16.36 8.26 -5.71
CA ASN A 145 -16.18 6.91 -5.18
C ASN A 145 -14.71 6.47 -5.26
N MET A 146 -13.94 6.94 -6.24
CA MET A 146 -12.48 6.81 -6.27
C MET A 146 -11.81 7.56 -5.11
N GLY A 147 -12.36 8.70 -4.68
CA GLY A 147 -11.91 9.42 -3.49
C GLY A 147 -12.08 8.58 -2.20
N TYR A 148 -13.15 7.80 -2.08
CA TYR A 148 -13.34 6.90 -0.93
C TYR A 148 -12.31 5.78 -0.87
N ILE A 149 -11.72 5.33 -1.98
CA ILE A 149 -10.59 4.39 -1.98
C ILE A 149 -9.44 4.97 -1.14
N THR A 150 -9.05 6.22 -1.43
CA THR A 150 -7.94 6.88 -0.74
C THR A 150 -8.23 7.08 0.75
N THR A 151 -9.46 7.50 1.07
CA THR A 151 -9.92 7.66 2.46
C THR A 151 -9.88 6.32 3.20
N THR A 152 -10.35 5.24 2.57
CA THR A 152 -10.33 3.90 3.18
C THR A 152 -8.90 3.41 3.40
N PHE A 153 -8.00 3.61 2.43
CA PHE A 153 -6.58 3.29 2.60
C PHE A 153 -5.97 4.04 3.79
N SER A 154 -6.22 5.35 3.88
CA SER A 154 -5.71 6.17 4.99
C SER A 154 -6.25 5.71 6.35
N ALA A 155 -7.55 5.45 6.43
CA ALA A 155 -8.19 4.94 7.65
C ALA A 155 -7.61 3.57 8.06
N CYS A 156 -7.46 2.65 7.11
CA CYS A 156 -6.89 1.33 7.36
C CYS A 156 -5.43 1.43 7.84
N THR A 157 -4.62 2.27 7.20
CA THR A 157 -3.21 2.47 7.57
C THR A 157 -3.07 3.10 8.95
N ALA A 158 -4.06 3.91 9.38
CA ALA A 158 -4.07 4.48 10.73
C ALA A 158 -4.53 3.46 11.79
N VAL A 159 -5.59 2.69 11.53
CA VAL A 159 -6.24 1.85 12.55
C VAL A 159 -5.60 0.47 12.67
N ILE A 160 -5.25 -0.15 11.56
CA ILE A 160 -4.84 -1.57 11.51
C ILE A 160 -3.53 -1.85 12.26
N PRO A 161 -2.46 -1.02 12.16
CA PRO A 161 -1.25 -1.26 12.94
C PRO A 161 -1.51 -1.23 14.44
N LEU A 162 -2.34 -0.29 14.91
CA LEU A 162 -2.71 -0.20 16.32
C LEU A 162 -3.49 -1.45 16.76
N ALA A 163 -4.49 -1.86 15.99
CA ALA A 163 -5.27 -3.07 16.24
C ALA A 163 -4.38 -4.31 16.29
N GLY A 164 -3.45 -4.46 15.32
CA GLY A 164 -2.47 -5.54 15.29
C GLY A 164 -1.57 -5.54 16.51
N GLY A 165 -1.06 -4.36 16.91
CA GLY A 165 -0.23 -4.19 18.09
C GLY A 165 -0.97 -4.53 19.42
N LEU A 166 -2.24 -4.13 19.55
CA LEU A 166 -3.08 -4.45 20.71
C LEU A 166 -3.38 -5.96 20.81
N LEU A 167 -3.72 -6.61 19.68
CA LEU A 167 -3.92 -8.06 19.68
C LEU A 167 -2.65 -8.82 20.04
N ALA A 168 -1.50 -8.32 19.65
CA ALA A 168 -0.22 -8.93 19.96
C ALA A 168 0.16 -8.85 21.45
N LEU A 169 -0.46 -7.96 22.24
CA LEU A 169 -0.30 -7.96 23.71
C LEU A 169 -0.87 -9.25 24.34
N ILE A 170 -1.84 -9.88 23.69
CA ILE A 170 -2.41 -11.15 24.15
C ILE A 170 -1.57 -12.31 23.61
N HIS A 171 -1.34 -12.34 22.31
CA HIS A 171 -0.49 -13.33 21.64
C HIS A 171 -0.08 -12.86 20.26
N TRP A 172 1.22 -12.97 19.91
CA TRP A 172 1.76 -12.49 18.63
C TRP A 172 1.13 -13.14 17.38
N ARG A 173 0.48 -14.29 17.52
CA ARG A 173 -0.22 -14.99 16.42
C ARG A 173 -1.61 -14.44 16.12
N LEU A 174 -2.24 -13.70 17.04
CA LEU A 174 -3.62 -13.24 16.86
C LEU A 174 -3.82 -12.30 15.66
N PRO A 175 -2.90 -11.38 15.32
CA PRO A 175 -3.04 -10.57 14.11
C PRO A 175 -3.14 -11.41 12.83
N PHE A 176 -2.51 -12.60 12.79
CA PHE A 176 -2.63 -13.52 11.66
C PHE A 176 -4.00 -14.22 11.57
N ALA A 177 -4.79 -14.21 12.62
CA ALA A 177 -6.14 -14.78 12.60
C ALA A 177 -7.18 -13.83 11.98
N LEU A 178 -6.89 -12.53 11.88
CA LEU A 178 -7.84 -11.53 11.35
C LEU A 178 -8.38 -11.88 9.94
N PRO A 179 -7.64 -12.49 9.02
CA PRO A 179 -8.17 -12.95 7.74
C PRO A 179 -9.38 -13.89 7.82
N ILE A 180 -9.70 -14.48 8.97
CA ILE A 180 -10.89 -15.31 9.18
C ILE A 180 -12.19 -14.57 8.83
N PHE A 181 -12.23 -13.26 9.05
CA PHE A 181 -13.37 -12.42 8.66
C PHE A 181 -13.60 -12.39 7.15
N GLY A 182 -12.61 -12.77 6.34
CA GLY A 182 -12.76 -12.90 4.90
C GLY A 182 -13.75 -13.98 4.47
N PHE A 183 -14.01 -15.01 5.28
CA PHE A 183 -15.08 -15.98 5.02
C PHE A 183 -16.45 -15.32 5.05
N VAL A 184 -16.73 -14.52 6.09
CA VAL A 184 -17.98 -13.78 6.22
C VAL A 184 -18.10 -12.79 5.07
N TYR A 185 -16.99 -12.10 4.76
CA TYR A 185 -16.98 -11.13 3.68
C TYR A 185 -17.17 -11.75 2.31
N ALA A 186 -16.58 -12.92 2.03
CA ALA A 186 -16.80 -13.67 0.80
C ALA A 186 -18.30 -14.04 0.62
N ASN A 187 -18.97 -14.47 1.70
CA ASN A 187 -20.40 -14.75 1.67
C ASN A 187 -21.24 -13.48 1.41
N LEU A 188 -20.88 -12.34 2.04
CA LEU A 188 -21.55 -11.06 1.79
C LEU A 188 -21.34 -10.59 0.34
N ALA A 189 -20.11 -10.70 -0.16
CA ALA A 189 -19.78 -10.36 -1.55
C ALA A 189 -20.51 -11.29 -2.53
N PHE A 190 -20.58 -12.59 -2.23
CA PHE A 190 -21.32 -13.55 -3.05
C PHE A 190 -22.81 -13.18 -3.17
N LYS A 191 -23.45 -12.81 -2.06
CA LYS A 191 -24.89 -12.50 -2.02
C LYS A 191 -25.24 -11.12 -2.57
N HIS A 192 -24.41 -10.12 -2.33
CA HIS A 192 -24.78 -8.71 -2.50
C HIS A 192 -23.95 -7.94 -3.52
N LEU A 193 -22.76 -8.42 -3.89
CA LEU A 193 -21.96 -7.73 -4.89
C LEU A 193 -22.52 -8.03 -6.29
N TYR A 194 -22.97 -6.98 -6.95
CA TYR A 194 -23.36 -7.03 -8.36
C TYR A 194 -22.30 -6.32 -9.19
N VAL A 195 -21.66 -7.06 -10.08
CA VAL A 195 -20.69 -6.52 -11.05
C VAL A 195 -21.13 -7.00 -12.43
N PRO A 196 -21.34 -6.10 -13.41
CA PRO A 196 -21.62 -6.50 -14.77
C PRO A 196 -20.46 -7.32 -15.34
N ASN A 197 -20.78 -8.36 -16.09
CA ASN A 197 -19.75 -9.10 -16.81
C ASN A 197 -19.05 -8.18 -17.82
N PRO A 198 -17.74 -8.27 -17.97
CA PRO A 198 -17.02 -7.45 -18.92
C PRO A 198 -17.48 -7.77 -20.35
N ASN A 199 -17.84 -6.72 -21.11
CA ASN A 199 -18.35 -6.85 -22.48
C ASN A 199 -17.27 -7.17 -23.52
N HIS A 200 -15.98 -7.16 -23.14
CA HIS A 200 -14.85 -7.40 -24.03
C HIS A 200 -13.80 -8.29 -23.36
N THR A 201 -13.45 -9.38 -24.04
CA THR A 201 -12.25 -10.15 -23.71
C THR A 201 -11.03 -9.34 -24.19
N PRO A 202 -10.13 -8.92 -23.28
CA PRO A 202 -8.96 -8.17 -23.70
C PRO A 202 -8.08 -9.05 -24.60
N ASP A 203 -7.65 -8.50 -25.74
CA ASP A 203 -6.61 -9.14 -26.56
C ASP A 203 -5.30 -9.11 -25.78
N THR A 204 -4.79 -10.29 -25.42
CA THR A 204 -3.55 -10.47 -24.64
C THR A 204 -2.36 -9.79 -25.30
N ARG A 205 -2.31 -9.79 -26.64
CA ARG A 205 -1.20 -9.21 -27.40
C ARG A 205 -1.21 -7.69 -27.31
N SER A 206 -2.39 -7.07 -27.42
CA SER A 206 -2.52 -5.61 -27.28
C SER A 206 -2.25 -5.17 -25.85
N TYR A 207 -2.65 -5.94 -24.84
CA TYR A 207 -2.37 -5.67 -23.44
C TYR A 207 -0.87 -5.69 -23.12
N LEU A 208 -0.14 -6.73 -23.56
CA LEU A 208 1.32 -6.82 -23.39
C LEU A 208 2.07 -5.73 -24.18
N ALA A 209 1.61 -5.38 -25.37
CA ALA A 209 2.17 -4.27 -26.14
C ALA A 209 1.99 -2.92 -25.43
N ASN A 210 0.85 -2.69 -24.80
CA ASN A 210 0.60 -1.48 -23.99
C ASN A 210 1.49 -1.43 -22.75
N ILE A 211 1.72 -2.54 -22.04
CA ILE A 211 2.67 -2.60 -20.91
C ILE A 211 4.08 -2.25 -21.42
N LYS A 212 4.55 -2.86 -22.51
CA LYS A 212 5.88 -2.57 -23.08
C LYS A 212 6.03 -1.08 -23.44
N LYS A 213 5.02 -0.50 -24.10
CA LYS A 213 5.01 0.92 -24.46
C LYS A 213 4.99 1.83 -23.22
N SER A 214 4.29 1.44 -22.17
CA SER A 214 4.18 2.20 -20.92
C SER A 214 5.46 2.19 -20.09
N LEU A 215 6.29 1.14 -20.20
CA LEU A 215 7.61 1.09 -19.54
C LEU A 215 8.56 2.18 -20.07
N PHE A 216 8.50 2.48 -21.37
CA PHE A 216 9.35 3.47 -22.02
C PHE A 216 8.67 4.84 -22.18
N LEU A 217 7.73 5.17 -21.28
CA LEU A 217 7.10 6.49 -21.25
C LEU A 217 8.15 7.59 -21.03
N HIS A 218 8.00 8.72 -21.69
CA HIS A 218 8.86 9.88 -21.46
C HIS A 218 8.82 10.29 -19.98
N HIS A 219 9.97 10.34 -19.30
CA HIS A 219 10.13 10.44 -17.84
C HIS A 219 9.53 9.30 -17.01
N GLY A 220 8.89 8.28 -17.61
CA GLY A 220 8.29 7.16 -16.88
C GLY A 220 9.33 6.37 -16.09
N LEU A 221 10.48 6.06 -16.69
CA LEU A 221 11.57 5.35 -16.02
C LEU A 221 12.07 6.09 -14.77
N ILE A 222 12.15 7.43 -14.82
CA ILE A 222 12.53 8.25 -13.66
C ILE A 222 11.49 8.12 -12.56
N LEU A 223 10.20 8.25 -12.88
CA LEU A 223 9.10 8.15 -11.91
C LEU A 223 9.00 6.75 -11.31
N TYR A 224 9.17 5.69 -12.11
CA TYR A 224 9.20 4.31 -11.62
C TYR A 224 10.39 4.04 -10.71
N SER A 225 11.58 4.57 -11.06
CA SER A 225 12.77 4.48 -10.20
C SER A 225 12.57 5.23 -8.88
N ILE A 226 11.98 6.42 -8.92
CA ILE A 226 11.62 7.18 -7.72
C ILE A 226 10.63 6.37 -6.85
N THR A 227 9.59 5.80 -7.44
CA THR A 227 8.62 4.99 -6.69
C THR A 227 9.29 3.78 -6.02
N LEU A 228 10.13 3.06 -6.74
CA LEU A 228 10.86 1.90 -6.21
C LEU A 228 11.80 2.30 -5.07
N LEU A 229 12.64 3.31 -5.28
CA LEU A 229 13.61 3.75 -4.28
C LEU A 229 12.93 4.37 -3.07
N ALA A 230 11.95 5.26 -3.29
CA ALA A 230 11.21 5.89 -2.19
C ALA A 230 10.43 4.87 -1.36
N SER A 231 9.81 3.87 -2.01
CA SER A 231 9.13 2.79 -1.27
C SER A 231 10.13 1.90 -0.54
N ALA A 232 11.26 1.55 -1.12
CA ALA A 232 12.29 0.75 -0.45
C ALA A 232 12.85 1.48 0.78
N GLY A 233 13.24 2.74 0.65
CA GLY A 233 13.78 3.52 1.75
C GLY A 233 12.76 3.78 2.85
N SER A 234 11.56 4.27 2.50
CA SER A 234 10.54 4.61 3.50
C SER A 234 9.96 3.35 4.19
N PHE A 235 9.62 2.31 3.43
CA PHE A 235 9.08 1.09 4.01
C PHE A 235 10.12 0.41 4.91
N GLY A 236 11.37 0.30 4.46
CA GLY A 236 12.46 -0.25 5.28
C GLY A 236 12.64 0.53 6.58
N ALA A 237 12.83 1.85 6.48
CA ALA A 237 13.06 2.69 7.64
C ALA A 237 11.90 2.65 8.64
N TYR A 238 10.67 2.92 8.19
CA TYR A 238 9.53 3.13 9.09
C TYR A 238 8.74 1.87 9.42
N GLN A 239 8.70 0.88 8.53
CA GLN A 239 7.91 -0.32 8.76
C GLN A 239 8.73 -1.51 9.30
N ILE A 240 10.06 -1.50 9.11
CA ILE A 240 10.93 -2.60 9.56
C ILE A 240 11.87 -2.16 10.67
N TYR A 241 12.64 -1.08 10.46
CA TYR A 241 13.71 -0.69 11.38
C TYR A 241 13.25 0.26 12.51
N MET A 242 12.20 1.06 12.32
CA MET A 242 11.60 1.85 13.41
C MET A 242 10.95 0.95 14.48
N PRO A 243 10.15 -0.08 14.14
CA PRO A 243 9.69 -1.06 15.13
C PRO A 243 10.83 -1.70 15.93
N LYS A 244 11.94 -2.03 15.25
CA LYS A 244 13.13 -2.58 15.93
C LYS A 244 13.80 -1.56 16.84
N LEU A 245 13.89 -0.29 16.42
CA LEU A 245 14.38 0.81 17.27
C LEU A 245 13.53 0.94 18.53
N VAL A 246 12.21 0.94 18.41
CA VAL A 246 11.27 1.04 19.55
C VAL A 246 11.46 -0.13 20.51
N ASN A 247 11.60 -1.35 20.00
CA ASN A 247 11.82 -2.54 20.81
C ASN A 247 13.18 -2.49 21.53
N VAL A 248 14.29 -2.20 20.81
CA VAL A 248 15.65 -2.28 21.36
C VAL A 248 15.99 -1.09 22.26
N ALA A 249 15.67 0.14 21.84
CA ALA A 249 16.09 1.34 22.54
C ALA A 249 15.11 1.72 23.68
N PHE A 250 13.83 1.40 23.55
CA PHE A 250 12.81 1.83 24.51
C PHE A 250 12.05 0.67 25.17
N SER A 251 12.42 -0.59 24.89
CA SER A 251 11.69 -1.79 25.35
C SER A 251 10.18 -1.69 25.06
N GLY A 252 9.85 -1.06 23.92
CA GLY A 252 8.49 -0.69 23.59
C GLY A 252 7.64 -1.88 23.14
N SER A 253 6.37 -1.86 23.55
CA SER A 253 5.39 -2.89 23.22
C SER A 253 4.92 -2.79 21.75
N PRO A 254 4.36 -3.88 21.17
CA PRO A 254 3.72 -3.84 19.85
C PRO A 254 2.61 -2.78 19.72
N ALA A 255 1.87 -2.50 20.80
CA ALA A 255 0.86 -1.45 20.83
C ALA A 255 1.46 -0.05 20.67
N GLN A 256 2.61 0.21 21.31
CA GLN A 256 3.35 1.46 21.13
C GLN A 256 3.88 1.59 19.69
N ILE A 257 4.42 0.53 19.11
CA ILE A 257 4.81 0.54 17.70
C ILE A 257 3.61 0.85 16.81
N GLY A 258 2.47 0.21 17.04
CA GLY A 258 1.23 0.49 16.34
C GLY A 258 0.77 1.94 16.44
N SER A 259 0.81 2.53 17.66
CA SER A 259 0.35 3.90 17.91
C SER A 259 1.23 4.95 17.20
N ILE A 260 2.54 4.75 17.15
CA ILE A 260 3.44 5.70 16.47
C ILE A 260 3.30 5.59 14.93
N LEU A 261 3.03 4.40 14.39
CA LEU A 261 2.68 4.21 12.99
C LEU A 261 1.34 4.88 12.65
N THR A 262 0.36 4.78 13.53
CA THR A 262 -0.94 5.47 13.42
C THR A 262 -0.76 6.98 13.31
N LEU A 263 0.12 7.58 14.13
CA LEU A 263 0.41 9.02 14.06
C LEU A 263 0.89 9.42 12.64
N SER A 264 1.86 8.71 12.09
CA SER A 264 2.35 8.98 10.72
C SER A 264 1.24 8.85 9.68
N ALA A 265 0.41 7.81 9.80
CA ALA A 265 -0.70 7.57 8.87
C ALA A 265 -1.79 8.66 8.94
N LEU A 266 -2.14 9.13 10.13
CA LEU A 266 -3.10 10.23 10.31
C LEU A 266 -2.58 11.51 9.67
N VAL A 267 -1.33 11.88 9.91
CA VAL A 267 -0.71 13.05 9.30
C VAL A 267 -0.68 12.91 7.77
N SER A 268 -0.30 11.74 7.25
CA SER A 268 -0.31 11.45 5.81
C SER A 268 -1.70 11.59 5.21
N GLY A 269 -2.73 11.09 5.88
CA GLY A 269 -4.12 11.21 5.45
C GLY A 269 -4.58 12.67 5.35
N VAL A 270 -4.31 13.48 6.39
CA VAL A 270 -4.65 14.91 6.41
C VAL A 270 -3.98 15.65 5.24
N ILE A 271 -2.68 15.44 5.03
CA ILE A 271 -1.95 16.10 3.94
C ILE A 271 -2.45 15.66 2.57
N SER A 272 -2.76 14.39 2.40
CA SER A 272 -3.29 13.89 1.12
C SER A 272 -4.62 14.55 0.73
N THR A 273 -5.47 14.93 1.70
CA THR A 273 -6.72 15.67 1.42
C THR A 273 -6.47 17.13 1.04
N GLN A 274 -5.39 17.74 1.51
CA GLN A 274 -5.03 19.12 1.22
C GLN A 274 -4.16 19.29 -0.04
N LEU A 275 -3.83 18.18 -0.69
CA LEU A 275 -2.84 18.18 -1.77
C LEU A 275 -3.26 19.03 -2.97
N VAL A 276 -4.56 19.08 -3.28
CA VAL A 276 -5.10 19.93 -4.35
C VAL A 276 -4.84 21.43 -4.04
N ALA A 277 -5.10 21.86 -2.81
CA ALA A 277 -4.82 23.22 -2.37
C ALA A 277 -3.31 23.52 -2.37
N ILE A 278 -2.48 22.58 -1.93
CA ILE A 278 -1.02 22.72 -1.94
C ILE A 278 -0.49 22.83 -3.38
N ASN A 279 -1.06 22.08 -4.33
CA ASN A 279 -0.65 22.12 -5.75
C ASN A 279 -1.00 23.44 -6.44
N THR A 280 -1.93 24.26 -5.91
CA THR A 280 -2.16 25.62 -6.42
C THR A 280 -1.05 26.59 -6.04
N LEU A 281 -0.35 26.32 -4.93
CA LEU A 281 0.73 27.18 -4.40
C LEU A 281 2.12 26.75 -4.89
N PHE A 282 2.35 25.43 -5.00
CA PHE A 282 3.66 24.86 -5.32
C PHE A 282 3.60 23.99 -6.58
N SER A 283 4.69 23.99 -7.37
CA SER A 283 4.82 23.07 -8.50
C SER A 283 4.93 21.61 -8.00
N LYS A 284 4.46 20.65 -8.79
CA LYS A 284 4.56 19.21 -8.47
C LYS A 284 6.01 18.79 -8.19
N ARG A 285 6.97 19.32 -8.95
CA ARG A 285 8.39 19.08 -8.73
C ARG A 285 8.84 19.60 -7.36
N SER A 286 8.44 20.80 -6.97
CA SER A 286 8.78 21.37 -5.65
C SER A 286 8.17 20.57 -4.51
N MET A 287 6.92 20.10 -4.68
CA MET A 287 6.25 19.24 -3.71
C MET A 287 6.99 17.90 -3.53
N LEU A 288 7.43 17.28 -4.63
CA LEU A 288 8.18 16.03 -4.61
C LEU A 288 9.54 16.20 -3.94
N LEU A 289 10.27 17.29 -4.27
CA LEU A 289 11.55 17.63 -3.63
C LEU A 289 11.38 17.86 -2.13
N ALA A 290 10.38 18.68 -1.73
CA ALA A 290 10.08 18.92 -0.33
C ALA A 290 9.76 17.64 0.44
N SER A 291 8.99 16.72 -0.16
CA SER A 291 8.67 15.44 0.47
C SER A 291 9.91 14.58 0.73
N PHE A 292 10.85 14.49 -0.21
CA PHE A 292 12.08 13.72 -0.01
C PHE A 292 13.03 14.38 1.01
N ILE A 293 13.08 15.71 1.04
CA ILE A 293 13.82 16.45 2.08
C ILE A 293 13.23 16.17 3.47
N LEU A 294 11.88 16.19 3.60
CA LEU A 294 11.21 15.84 4.84
C LEU A 294 11.53 14.40 5.28
N TYR A 295 11.58 13.44 4.34
CA TYR A 295 12.01 12.08 4.65
C TYR A 295 13.46 12.02 5.16
N ILE A 296 14.38 12.74 4.52
CA ILE A 296 15.80 12.78 4.94
C ILE A 296 15.90 13.34 6.37
N ILE A 297 15.22 14.45 6.65
CA ILE A 297 15.21 15.06 8.00
C ILE A 297 14.61 14.08 9.01
N SER A 298 13.45 13.51 8.70
CA SER A 298 12.78 12.54 9.57
C SER A 298 13.68 11.35 9.89
N MET A 299 14.29 10.72 8.88
CA MET A 299 15.17 9.58 9.05
C MET A 299 16.44 9.95 9.83
N GLY A 300 17.00 11.15 9.56
CA GLY A 300 18.15 11.65 10.29
C GLY A 300 17.89 11.93 11.76
N MET A 301 16.65 12.27 12.14
CA MET A 301 16.26 12.50 13.53
C MET A 301 16.03 11.20 14.32
N MET A 302 15.67 10.09 13.66
CA MET A 302 15.32 8.83 14.32
C MET A 302 16.36 8.31 15.32
N PRO A 303 17.67 8.25 14.98
CA PRO A 303 18.70 7.75 15.89
C PRO A 303 18.90 8.61 17.13
N PHE A 304 18.51 9.87 17.08
CA PHE A 304 18.70 10.84 18.18
C PHE A 304 17.47 10.95 19.10
N ALA A 305 16.42 10.16 18.86
CA ALA A 305 15.28 10.12 19.76
C ALA A 305 15.67 9.51 21.10
N GLY A 306 15.82 10.34 22.11
CA GLY A 306 16.18 9.90 23.47
C GLY A 306 15.03 9.23 24.24
N THR A 307 13.81 9.35 23.75
CA THR A 307 12.59 8.77 24.37
C THR A 307 11.65 8.27 23.29
N TYR A 308 10.71 7.39 23.66
CA TYR A 308 9.65 6.93 22.76
C TYR A 308 8.86 8.13 22.17
N TRP A 309 8.49 9.11 23.00
CA TRP A 309 7.76 10.31 22.55
C TRP A 309 8.59 11.22 21.64
N GLY A 310 9.92 11.14 21.75
CA GLY A 310 10.84 11.83 20.81
C GLY A 310 10.69 11.35 19.37
N LEU A 311 10.14 10.15 19.14
CA LEU A 311 9.83 9.65 17.81
C LEU A 311 8.60 10.32 17.18
N ALA A 312 7.75 11.02 17.95
CA ALA A 312 6.52 11.60 17.43
C ALA A 312 6.80 12.64 16.33
N ILE A 313 7.82 13.49 16.53
CA ILE A 313 8.19 14.52 15.54
C ILE A 313 8.68 13.90 14.22
N PRO A 314 9.71 13.02 14.21
CA PRO A 314 10.14 12.41 12.96
C PRO A 314 9.03 11.57 12.31
N MET A 315 8.17 10.90 13.07
CA MET A 315 7.05 10.15 12.49
C MET A 315 5.98 11.05 11.89
N ALA A 316 5.69 12.21 12.48
CA ALA A 316 4.82 13.21 11.87
C ALA A 316 5.42 13.76 10.56
N LEU A 317 6.73 14.08 10.55
CA LEU A 317 7.44 14.50 9.34
C LEU A 317 7.41 13.42 8.24
N SER A 318 7.56 12.14 8.63
CA SER A 318 7.42 11.02 7.68
C SER A 318 6.02 10.95 7.07
N GLY A 319 4.98 11.20 7.89
CA GLY A 319 3.59 11.25 7.43
C GLY A 319 3.35 12.39 6.42
N LEU A 320 3.88 13.60 6.71
CA LEU A 320 3.85 14.72 5.77
C LEU A 320 4.51 14.33 4.43
N ALA A 321 5.71 13.75 4.50
CA ALA A 321 6.46 13.32 3.34
C ALA A 321 5.70 12.27 2.52
N GLN A 322 5.10 11.27 3.18
CA GLN A 322 4.34 10.20 2.54
C GLN A 322 3.09 10.72 1.82
N GLY A 323 2.30 11.57 2.51
CA GLY A 323 1.09 12.15 1.93
C GLY A 323 1.39 12.98 0.68
N MET A 324 2.50 13.71 0.68
CA MET A 324 2.92 14.52 -0.47
C MET A 324 3.53 13.68 -1.59
N SER A 325 4.47 12.79 -1.30
CA SER A 325 5.26 12.08 -2.32
C SER A 325 4.42 11.16 -3.18
N TYR A 326 3.66 10.24 -2.56
CA TYR A 326 2.90 9.23 -3.27
C TYR A 326 1.85 9.83 -4.21
N SER A 327 1.08 10.78 -3.68
CA SER A 327 0.04 11.46 -4.46
C SER A 327 0.63 12.29 -5.61
N THR A 328 1.77 12.96 -5.39
CA THR A 328 2.44 13.76 -6.43
C THR A 328 3.00 12.87 -7.55
N ILE A 329 3.57 11.69 -7.23
CA ILE A 329 4.00 10.71 -8.23
C ILE A 329 2.82 10.26 -9.09
N LEU A 330 1.67 9.94 -8.47
CA LEU A 330 0.46 9.55 -9.22
C LEU A 330 -0.06 10.67 -10.11
N MET A 331 0.03 11.94 -9.69
CA MET A 331 -0.34 13.08 -10.52
C MET A 331 0.57 13.18 -11.76
N PHE A 332 1.89 13.07 -11.60
CA PHE A 332 2.82 13.07 -12.74
C PHE A 332 2.54 11.94 -13.72
N LEU A 333 2.33 10.71 -13.23
CA LEU A 333 2.04 9.54 -14.05
C LEU A 333 0.70 9.67 -14.78
N SER A 334 -0.32 10.22 -14.12
CA SER A 334 -1.64 10.43 -14.70
C SER A 334 -1.61 11.44 -15.85
N GLU A 335 -0.85 12.51 -15.72
CA GLU A 335 -0.72 13.54 -16.76
C GLU A 335 0.13 13.09 -17.96
N ALA A 336 1.19 12.32 -17.68
CA ALA A 336 2.04 11.76 -18.74
C ALA A 336 1.35 10.64 -19.53
N SER A 337 0.16 10.18 -19.09
CA SER A 337 -0.53 9.02 -19.66
C SER A 337 -1.69 9.39 -20.59
N SER A 338 -1.79 8.74 -21.76
CA SER A 338 -3.04 8.73 -22.52
C SER A 338 -4.11 7.89 -21.82
N ALA A 339 -5.39 8.13 -22.09
CA ALA A 339 -6.50 7.37 -21.50
C ALA A 339 -6.34 5.84 -21.70
N ALA A 340 -5.85 5.42 -22.87
CA ALA A 340 -5.62 4.00 -23.19
C ALA A 340 -4.45 3.37 -22.44
N GLN A 341 -3.46 4.15 -21.99
CA GLN A 341 -2.24 3.66 -21.32
C GLN A 341 -2.29 3.79 -19.81
N ARG A 342 -3.24 4.58 -19.28
CA ARG A 342 -3.30 4.92 -17.84
C ARG A 342 -3.33 3.69 -16.94
N GLY A 343 -4.12 2.66 -17.30
CA GLY A 343 -4.18 1.41 -16.54
C GLY A 343 -2.84 0.69 -16.47
N SER A 344 -2.14 0.55 -17.59
CA SER A 344 -0.82 -0.12 -17.64
C SER A 344 0.25 0.66 -16.86
N ILE A 345 0.24 1.99 -16.96
CA ILE A 345 1.19 2.86 -16.24
C ILE A 345 0.99 2.75 -14.72
N MET A 346 -0.27 2.78 -14.26
CA MET A 346 -0.59 2.62 -12.84
C MET A 346 -0.25 1.22 -12.32
N ALA A 347 -0.45 0.18 -13.13
CA ALA A 347 -0.07 -1.19 -12.78
C ALA A 347 1.45 -1.34 -12.63
N ILE A 348 2.25 -0.78 -13.54
CA ILE A 348 3.71 -0.77 -13.44
C ILE A 348 4.16 -0.03 -12.17
N ASN A 349 3.57 1.15 -11.91
CA ASN A 349 3.89 1.92 -10.71
C ASN A 349 3.57 1.15 -9.42
N ALA A 350 2.44 0.47 -9.37
CA ALA A 350 2.07 -0.40 -8.24
C ALA A 350 3.05 -1.56 -8.07
N SER A 351 3.51 -2.18 -9.17
CA SER A 351 4.55 -3.22 -9.12
C SER A 351 5.88 -2.67 -8.61
N MET A 352 6.29 -1.46 -9.00
CA MET A 352 7.52 -0.82 -8.50
C MET A 352 7.41 -0.49 -7.01
N LEU A 353 6.25 0.01 -6.56
CA LEU A 353 5.97 0.23 -5.14
C LEU A 353 6.13 -1.06 -4.33
N THR A 354 5.47 -2.12 -4.77
CA THR A 354 5.48 -3.42 -4.07
C THR A 354 6.85 -4.09 -4.11
N LEU A 355 7.57 -3.97 -5.23
CA LEU A 355 8.96 -4.44 -5.35
C LEU A 355 9.86 -3.73 -4.35
N GLY A 356 9.76 -2.38 -4.27
CA GLY A 356 10.50 -1.60 -3.28
C GLY A 356 10.23 -2.06 -1.84
N GLN A 357 8.96 -2.26 -1.48
CA GLN A 357 8.57 -2.78 -0.16
C GLN A 357 9.14 -4.18 0.12
N SER A 358 9.16 -5.06 -0.89
CA SER A 358 9.65 -6.44 -0.73
C SER A 358 11.17 -6.52 -0.53
N ILE A 359 11.94 -5.65 -1.21
CA ILE A 359 13.40 -5.62 -1.11
C ILE A 359 13.93 -4.74 0.03
N ALA A 360 13.08 -3.86 0.56
CA ALA A 360 13.42 -2.89 1.61
C ALA A 360 14.16 -3.50 2.82
N PRO A 361 13.68 -4.61 3.44
CA PRO A 361 14.34 -5.20 4.59
C PRO A 361 15.78 -5.62 4.30
N TYR A 362 16.05 -6.07 3.07
CA TYR A 362 17.34 -6.64 2.66
C TYR A 362 18.35 -5.56 2.27
N ILE A 363 17.90 -4.49 1.59
CA ILE A 363 18.77 -3.34 1.26
C ILE A 363 19.35 -2.72 2.52
N LEU A 364 18.54 -2.59 3.58
CA LEU A 364 18.95 -1.99 4.83
C LEU A 364 19.59 -2.99 5.82
N LEU A 365 19.60 -4.30 5.51
CA LEU A 365 20.10 -5.33 6.41
C LEU A 365 21.61 -5.20 6.64
N LEU A 366 22.40 -5.04 5.57
CA LEU A 366 23.85 -4.91 5.67
C LEU A 366 24.26 -3.67 6.49
N PRO A 367 23.72 -2.46 6.21
CA PRO A 367 23.95 -1.30 7.07
C PRO A 367 23.53 -1.53 8.52
N TYR A 368 22.37 -2.15 8.74
CA TYR A 368 21.90 -2.49 10.08
C TYR A 368 22.89 -3.41 10.83
N MET A 369 23.44 -4.42 10.15
CA MET A 369 24.42 -5.34 10.75
C MET A 369 25.76 -4.63 11.07
N ALA A 370 26.13 -3.62 10.29
CA ALA A 370 27.37 -2.87 10.47
C ALA A 370 27.31 -1.86 11.63
N GLY A 371 26.17 -1.19 11.86
CA GLY A 371 26.09 -0.13 12.87
C GLY A 371 24.69 0.09 13.46
N GLY A 372 23.87 -0.97 13.48
CA GLY A 372 22.53 -0.94 14.09
C GLY A 372 21.51 -0.11 13.32
N THR A 373 20.45 0.28 14.03
CA THR A 373 19.33 1.04 13.45
C THR A 373 19.77 2.40 12.90
N ALA A 374 20.79 3.06 13.49
CA ALA A 374 21.27 4.34 13.02
C ALA A 374 21.80 4.27 11.57
N TRP A 375 22.60 3.25 11.26
CA TRP A 375 23.13 3.06 9.89
C TRP A 375 22.03 2.68 8.90
N ALA A 376 21.01 1.94 9.33
CA ALA A 376 19.83 1.66 8.49
C ALA A 376 19.10 2.95 8.12
N PHE A 377 18.89 3.87 9.07
CA PHE A 377 18.25 5.16 8.81
C PHE A 377 19.11 6.08 7.93
N ILE A 378 20.43 6.12 8.14
CA ILE A 378 21.36 6.91 7.31
C ILE A 378 21.32 6.40 5.87
N THR A 379 21.33 5.09 5.67
CA THR A 379 21.25 4.49 4.32
C THR A 379 19.90 4.77 3.67
N ALA A 380 18.81 4.68 4.42
CA ALA A 380 17.49 5.05 3.91
C ALA A 380 17.41 6.53 3.52
N ALA A 381 18.00 7.43 4.32
CA ALA A 381 18.12 8.84 4.00
C ALA A 381 18.96 9.09 2.73
N SER A 382 20.02 8.33 2.53
CA SER A 382 20.85 8.39 1.31
C SER A 382 20.07 7.94 0.07
N ILE A 383 19.19 6.93 0.20
CA ILE A 383 18.26 6.52 -0.87
C ILE A 383 17.32 7.68 -1.19
N MET A 384 16.77 8.39 -0.18
CA MET A 384 15.93 9.57 -0.41
C MET A 384 16.70 10.72 -1.08
N ALA A 385 17.97 10.90 -0.77
CA ALA A 385 18.81 11.87 -1.49
C ALA A 385 18.97 11.49 -2.98
N GLY A 386 19.08 10.20 -3.30
CA GLY A 386 19.00 9.71 -4.67
C GLY A 386 17.65 10.05 -5.35
N CYS A 387 16.54 9.95 -4.60
CA CYS A 387 15.23 10.37 -5.10
C CYS A 387 15.15 11.89 -5.36
N VAL A 388 15.78 12.72 -4.51
CA VAL A 388 15.92 14.17 -4.75
C VAL A 388 16.65 14.42 -6.07
N TRP A 389 17.79 13.75 -6.28
CA TRP A 389 18.57 13.90 -7.52
C TRP A 389 17.77 13.49 -8.77
N LEU A 390 16.99 12.39 -8.71
CA LEU A 390 16.11 11.97 -9.79
C LEU A 390 14.97 12.98 -10.01
N ALA A 391 14.38 13.49 -8.95
CA ALA A 391 13.30 14.47 -9.02
C ALA A 391 13.76 15.82 -9.64
N LEU A 392 15.03 16.19 -9.46
CA LEU A 392 15.62 17.36 -10.12
C LEU A 392 15.66 17.24 -11.65
N ARG A 393 15.60 16.03 -12.20
CA ARG A 393 15.55 15.78 -13.65
C ARG A 393 14.15 15.81 -14.25
N LEU A 394 13.12 15.88 -13.40
CA LEU A 394 11.74 16.03 -13.88
C LEU A 394 11.47 17.46 -14.36
N PRO A 395 10.59 17.63 -15.37
CA PRO A 395 10.26 18.94 -15.87
C PRO A 395 9.56 19.78 -14.78
N GLN A 396 9.83 21.08 -14.78
CA GLN A 396 9.00 22.03 -14.04
C GLN A 396 7.68 22.16 -14.81
N THR A 397 6.66 21.45 -14.36
CA THR A 397 5.30 21.70 -14.87
C THR A 397 4.85 23.06 -14.35
N HIS A 398 4.86 24.06 -15.24
CA HIS A 398 4.30 25.37 -14.95
C HIS A 398 2.79 25.23 -14.69
N ARG A 399 2.28 26.11 -13.83
CA ARG A 399 0.87 26.32 -13.51
C ARG A 399 0.03 26.37 -14.81
N GLN A 400 -0.92 25.46 -14.99
CA GLN A 400 -2.10 25.71 -15.82
C GLN A 400 -3.21 26.27 -14.97
#